data_f858db2dfede2e79591d0c7eb95a3af6
#
_entry.id   f858db2dfede2e79591d0c7eb95a3af6
#
_cell.length_a   1.000
_cell.length_b   1.000
_cell.length_c   1.000
_cell.angle_alpha   90.00
_cell.angle_beta   90.00
_cell.angle_gamma   90.00
#
_symmetry.space_group_name_H-M   'P 1'
#
loop_
_entity.id
_entity.type
_entity.pdbx_description
1 polymer ?
#
loop_
_entity_poly.entity_id
_entity_poly.type
_entity_poly.pdbx_seq_one_letter_code
_entity_poly.pdbx_strand_id
1 'polypeptide(L)'
;MVSTGQIVRRPVKVDFHIHSAASAHKDGQKVKDGTVENIDVLFERLEKNEVNMAAITDHDAFDYGVYDALRHKVDGARHLRKVLPGVEFTVSFKTNEGSKSVHVVTLFDDKDQESVRRISNAIPSKNGRPDYDNGCAFTEDAYWNIIREIGLDIVAIAHQKASLGAYRTKSVSR
;
A
#
# COMPACT_ATOMS: atom_id res chain seq x y z
N MET A 1 -1.37 -22.44 29.77
CA MET A 1 0.04 -22.14 29.43
C MET A 1 0.02 -20.99 28.45
N VAL A 2 0.49 -19.82 28.86
CA VAL A 2 0.63 -18.66 27.96
C VAL A 2 1.85 -18.94 27.09
N SER A 3 1.66 -19.08 25.78
CA SER A 3 2.76 -19.18 24.82
C SER A 3 3.57 -17.89 24.95
N THR A 4 4.79 -17.99 25.43
CA THR A 4 5.76 -16.89 25.38
C THR A 4 6.01 -16.59 23.91
N GLY A 5 5.47 -15.47 23.43
CA GLY A 5 5.63 -15.02 22.06
C GLY A 5 7.10 -15.05 21.69
N GLN A 6 7.40 -15.60 20.54
CA GLN A 6 8.75 -15.68 20.02
C GLN A 6 9.26 -14.25 19.75
N ILE A 7 10.17 -13.78 20.57
CA ILE A 7 10.81 -12.47 20.34
C ILE A 7 11.62 -12.56 19.04
N VAL A 8 11.31 -11.68 18.09
CA VAL A 8 12.04 -11.59 16.83
C VAL A 8 13.50 -11.27 17.15
N ARG A 9 14.39 -12.22 16.91
CA ARG A 9 15.83 -12.07 17.24
C ARG A 9 16.63 -11.29 16.19
N ARG A 10 16.03 -11.01 15.02
CA ARG A 10 16.66 -10.26 13.93
C ARG A 10 15.71 -9.19 13.44
N PRO A 11 16.20 -8.00 13.11
CA PRO A 11 15.37 -6.96 12.52
C PRO A 11 14.80 -7.46 11.18
N VAL A 12 13.53 -7.16 10.93
CA VAL A 12 12.85 -7.39 9.64
C VAL A 12 12.77 -6.04 8.96
N LYS A 13 13.37 -5.92 7.78
CA LYS A 13 13.28 -4.71 6.96
C LYS A 13 12.05 -4.79 6.07
N VAL A 14 11.18 -3.80 6.17
CA VAL A 14 9.93 -3.74 5.40
C VAL A 14 9.90 -2.51 4.51
N ASP A 15 9.29 -2.65 3.34
CA ASP A 15 8.93 -1.55 2.45
C ASP A 15 7.48 -1.76 1.99
N PHE A 16 6.55 -1.03 2.61
CA PHE A 16 5.11 -1.14 2.35
C PHE A 16 4.57 0.07 1.57
N HIS A 17 5.45 0.86 0.96
CA HIS A 17 5.04 2.04 0.23
C HIS A 17 5.76 2.14 -1.13
N ILE A 18 5.40 1.22 -2.02
CA ILE A 18 5.97 1.13 -3.36
C ILE A 18 4.86 1.38 -4.38
N HIS A 19 5.11 2.30 -5.32
CA HIS A 19 4.17 2.62 -6.39
C HIS A 19 4.63 2.00 -7.71
N SER A 20 3.67 1.47 -8.45
CA SER A 20 3.82 0.97 -9.82
C SER A 20 3.26 1.97 -10.84
N ALA A 21 3.24 1.58 -12.10
CA ALA A 21 2.65 2.37 -13.17
C ALA A 21 1.14 2.66 -12.97
N ALA A 22 0.44 1.87 -12.15
CA ALA A 22 -0.96 2.11 -11.81
C ALA A 22 -1.17 3.44 -11.07
N SER A 23 -0.13 3.96 -10.39
CA SER A 23 -0.13 5.27 -9.74
C SER A 23 0.12 6.46 -10.69
N ALA A 24 0.29 6.23 -12.01
CA ALA A 24 0.70 7.28 -12.95
C ALA A 24 -0.25 8.49 -12.98
N HIS A 25 -1.52 8.32 -12.62
CA HIS A 25 -2.49 9.40 -12.52
C HIS A 25 -2.16 10.45 -11.43
N LYS A 26 -1.34 10.07 -10.42
CA LYS A 26 -0.82 10.98 -9.36
C LYS A 26 0.69 11.20 -9.47
N ASP A 27 1.46 10.15 -9.74
CA ASP A 27 2.93 10.20 -9.72
C ASP A 27 3.56 10.50 -11.10
N GLY A 28 2.74 10.46 -12.15
CA GLY A 28 3.16 10.81 -13.51
C GLY A 28 4.30 9.91 -14.01
N GLN A 29 5.30 10.52 -14.63
CA GLN A 29 6.41 9.81 -15.26
C GLN A 29 7.36 9.10 -14.26
N LYS A 30 7.27 9.39 -12.97
CA LYS A 30 8.17 8.80 -11.97
C LYS A 30 7.99 7.29 -11.82
N VAL A 31 6.78 6.81 -12.09
CA VAL A 31 6.39 5.39 -11.92
C VAL A 31 6.16 4.67 -13.25
N LYS A 32 6.38 5.32 -14.39
CA LYS A 32 6.08 4.75 -15.72
C LYS A 32 6.71 3.40 -15.99
N ASP A 33 7.90 3.16 -15.43
CA ASP A 33 8.67 1.94 -15.62
C ASP A 33 8.32 0.85 -14.56
N GLY A 34 7.40 1.13 -13.65
CA GLY A 34 6.90 0.19 -12.64
C GLY A 34 5.87 -0.78 -13.21
N THR A 35 6.23 -1.55 -14.23
CA THR A 35 5.36 -2.49 -14.95
C THR A 35 5.81 -3.93 -14.73
N VAL A 36 4.99 -4.89 -15.15
CA VAL A 36 5.31 -6.33 -15.09
C VAL A 36 6.61 -6.64 -15.85
N GLU A 37 6.83 -6.01 -17.00
CA GLU A 37 8.01 -6.23 -17.83
C GLU A 37 9.32 -5.81 -17.13
N ASN A 38 9.23 -4.85 -16.22
CA ASN A 38 10.38 -4.33 -15.48
C ASN A 38 10.46 -4.84 -14.03
N ILE A 39 9.69 -5.88 -13.70
CA ILE A 39 9.61 -6.38 -12.32
C ILE A 39 10.97 -6.82 -11.75
N ASP A 40 11.86 -7.29 -12.61
CA ASP A 40 13.22 -7.69 -12.20
C ASP A 40 14.02 -6.53 -11.65
N VAL A 41 13.86 -5.33 -12.18
CA VAL A 41 14.54 -4.12 -11.68
C VAL A 41 14.06 -3.78 -10.26
N LEU A 42 12.76 -3.91 -10.00
CA LEU A 42 12.21 -3.70 -8.65
C LEU A 42 12.72 -4.78 -7.70
N PHE A 43 12.63 -6.05 -8.12
CA PHE A 43 13.11 -7.18 -7.32
C PHE A 43 14.59 -7.04 -6.94
N GLU A 44 15.47 -6.74 -7.90
CA GLU A 44 16.89 -6.52 -7.64
C GLU A 44 17.15 -5.38 -6.65
N ARG A 45 16.36 -4.30 -6.72
CA ARG A 45 16.46 -3.19 -5.75
C ARG A 45 16.06 -3.62 -4.34
N LEU A 46 15.00 -4.41 -4.21
CA LEU A 46 14.56 -4.95 -2.92
C LEU A 46 15.62 -5.88 -2.32
N GLU A 47 16.17 -6.79 -3.13
CA GLU A 47 17.24 -7.70 -2.72
C GLU A 47 18.51 -6.95 -2.33
N LYS A 48 18.96 -5.99 -3.14
CA LYS A 48 20.12 -5.13 -2.84
C LYS A 48 19.98 -4.35 -1.53
N ASN A 49 18.76 -3.96 -1.22
CA ASN A 49 18.43 -3.24 0.02
C ASN A 49 18.05 -4.18 1.17
N GLU A 50 18.17 -5.50 0.99
CA GLU A 50 17.87 -6.51 2.02
C GLU A 50 16.44 -6.40 2.59
N VAL A 51 15.46 -6.00 1.74
CA VAL A 51 14.06 -5.90 2.14
C VAL A 51 13.49 -7.30 2.32
N ASN A 52 12.85 -7.55 3.46
CA ASN A 52 12.30 -8.86 3.79
C ASN A 52 10.81 -8.97 3.47
N MET A 53 10.07 -7.87 3.59
CA MET A 53 8.67 -7.81 3.23
C MET A 53 8.40 -6.52 2.44
N ALA A 54 7.66 -6.64 1.35
CA ALA A 54 7.29 -5.53 0.50
C ALA A 54 5.78 -5.50 0.25
N ALA A 55 5.24 -4.34 -0.11
CA ALA A 55 3.90 -4.22 -0.66
C ALA A 55 3.89 -3.19 -1.79
N ILE A 56 3.20 -3.52 -2.88
CA ILE A 56 2.84 -2.55 -3.91
C ILE A 56 1.57 -1.88 -3.43
N THR A 57 1.60 -0.55 -3.29
CA THR A 57 0.51 0.24 -2.70
C THR A 57 0.25 1.46 -3.57
N ASP A 58 -0.26 1.19 -4.76
CA ASP A 58 -0.59 2.24 -5.73
C ASP A 58 -1.68 3.18 -5.20
N HIS A 59 -1.62 4.44 -5.63
CA HIS A 59 -2.63 5.44 -5.30
C HIS A 59 -4.00 5.03 -5.85
N ASP A 60 -4.93 4.69 -4.92
CA ASP A 60 -6.33 4.42 -5.23
C ASP A 60 -6.52 3.40 -6.38
N ALA A 61 -5.57 2.49 -6.52
CA ALA A 61 -5.51 1.48 -7.57
C ALA A 61 -4.80 0.21 -7.09
N PHE A 62 -5.05 -0.91 -7.75
CA PHE A 62 -4.34 -2.15 -7.51
C PHE A 62 -4.04 -2.85 -8.84
N ASP A 63 -2.75 -3.04 -9.14
CA ASP A 63 -2.30 -3.82 -10.29
C ASP A 63 -1.96 -5.25 -9.83
N TYR A 64 -2.90 -6.17 -10.07
CA TYR A 64 -2.69 -7.58 -9.74
C TYR A 64 -1.48 -8.17 -10.49
N GLY A 65 -1.24 -7.75 -11.74
CA GLY A 65 -0.15 -8.28 -12.56
C GLY A 65 1.22 -7.96 -11.96
N VAL A 66 1.43 -6.71 -11.54
CA VAL A 66 2.69 -6.27 -10.89
C VAL A 66 2.86 -6.96 -9.53
N TYR A 67 1.80 -7.02 -8.73
CA TYR A 67 1.83 -7.72 -7.45
C TYR A 67 2.19 -9.20 -7.62
N ASP A 68 1.50 -9.92 -8.51
CA ASP A 68 1.67 -11.35 -8.72
C ASP A 68 3.06 -11.68 -9.29
N ALA A 69 3.54 -10.87 -10.24
CA ALA A 69 4.88 -11.01 -10.80
C ALA A 69 5.96 -10.87 -9.72
N LEU A 70 5.86 -9.87 -8.83
CA LEU A 70 6.81 -9.70 -7.74
C LEU A 70 6.69 -10.82 -6.69
N ARG A 71 5.47 -11.27 -6.38
CA ARG A 71 5.22 -12.37 -5.44
C ARG A 71 5.90 -13.66 -5.88
N HIS A 72 5.89 -13.96 -7.18
CA HIS A 72 6.55 -15.16 -7.71
C HIS A 72 8.09 -15.11 -7.64
N LYS A 73 8.70 -13.94 -7.45
CA LYS A 73 10.16 -13.83 -7.24
C LYS A 73 10.59 -14.27 -5.85
N VAL A 74 9.67 -14.38 -4.88
CA VAL A 74 10.01 -14.73 -3.48
C VAL A 74 10.67 -16.10 -3.37
N ASP A 75 10.25 -17.07 -4.18
CA ASP A 75 10.77 -18.45 -4.12
C ASP A 75 12.28 -18.54 -4.42
N GLY A 76 12.82 -17.63 -5.22
CA GLY A 76 14.25 -17.55 -5.54
C GLY A 76 15.02 -16.47 -4.77
N ALA A 77 14.37 -15.74 -3.87
CA ALA A 77 14.92 -14.57 -3.22
C ALA A 77 15.84 -14.92 -2.04
N ARG A 78 16.91 -14.13 -1.89
CA ARG A 78 17.82 -14.23 -0.74
C ARG A 78 17.26 -13.48 0.48
N HIS A 79 16.67 -12.31 0.29
CA HIS A 79 16.20 -11.41 1.35
C HIS A 79 14.70 -11.28 1.38
N LEU A 80 14.04 -11.08 0.22
CA LEU A 80 12.60 -10.92 0.12
C LEU A 80 11.88 -12.22 0.47
N ARG A 81 11.04 -12.18 1.50
CA ARG A 81 10.31 -13.35 2.03
C ARG A 81 8.82 -13.28 1.81
N LYS A 82 8.30 -12.07 1.63
CA LYS A 82 6.87 -11.84 1.51
C LYS A 82 6.58 -10.60 0.68
N VAL A 83 5.59 -10.70 -0.19
CA VAL A 83 4.96 -9.58 -0.88
C VAL A 83 3.50 -9.58 -0.51
N LEU A 84 3.01 -8.47 0.04
CA LEU A 84 1.61 -8.28 0.41
C LEU A 84 0.89 -7.46 -0.67
N PRO A 85 -0.38 -7.77 -0.96
CA PRO A 85 -1.21 -6.90 -1.77
C PRO A 85 -1.57 -5.66 -0.95
N GLY A 86 -1.60 -4.49 -1.59
CA GLY A 86 -1.92 -3.25 -0.88
C GLY A 86 -2.40 -2.15 -1.80
N VAL A 87 -2.98 -1.13 -1.21
CA VAL A 87 -3.44 0.10 -1.87
C VAL A 87 -3.18 1.28 -0.96
N GLU A 88 -2.70 2.39 -1.49
CA GLU A 88 -2.67 3.68 -0.79
C GLU A 88 -3.95 4.46 -1.13
N PHE A 89 -4.96 4.34 -0.27
CA PHE A 89 -6.21 5.08 -0.47
C PHE A 89 -6.09 6.54 -0.07
N THR A 90 -6.66 7.43 -0.90
CA THR A 90 -6.92 8.82 -0.52
C THR A 90 -8.28 8.90 0.13
N VAL A 91 -8.33 9.12 1.45
CA VAL A 91 -9.57 9.10 2.23
C VAL A 91 -9.84 10.48 2.84
N SER A 92 -11.07 10.96 2.71
CA SER A 92 -11.53 12.22 3.28
C SER A 92 -12.33 11.98 4.56
N PHE A 93 -11.89 12.60 5.63
CA PHE A 93 -12.54 12.57 6.94
C PHE A 93 -13.16 13.91 7.29
N LYS A 94 -14.34 13.89 7.89
CA LYS A 94 -14.97 15.08 8.47
C LYS A 94 -14.30 15.42 9.79
N THR A 95 -13.90 16.67 9.95
CA THR A 95 -13.36 17.23 11.19
C THR A 95 -14.16 18.45 11.60
N ASN A 96 -13.94 18.95 12.83
CA ASN A 96 -14.56 20.19 13.30
C ASN A 96 -14.15 21.43 12.47
N GLU A 97 -13.03 21.33 11.72
CA GLU A 97 -12.48 22.40 10.88
C GLU A 97 -12.82 22.21 9.39
N GLY A 98 -13.68 21.24 9.05
CA GLY A 98 -14.02 20.86 7.67
C GLY A 98 -13.50 19.47 7.30
N SER A 99 -13.50 19.16 6.01
CA SER A 99 -12.99 17.87 5.51
C SER A 99 -11.48 17.92 5.30
N LYS A 100 -10.77 16.91 5.78
CA LYS A 100 -9.33 16.72 5.55
C LYS A 100 -9.09 15.37 4.88
N SER A 101 -8.21 15.32 3.88
CA SER A 101 -7.81 14.08 3.23
C SER A 101 -6.49 13.58 3.81
N VAL A 102 -6.41 12.27 4.02
CA VAL A 102 -5.19 11.57 4.39
C VAL A 102 -4.96 10.40 3.44
N HIS A 103 -3.72 9.98 3.33
CA HIS A 103 -3.37 8.76 2.65
C HIS A 103 -3.41 7.61 3.65
N VAL A 104 -4.04 6.52 3.28
CA VAL A 104 -4.15 5.31 4.10
C VAL A 104 -3.55 4.15 3.33
N VAL A 105 -2.33 3.75 3.69
CA VAL A 105 -1.73 2.52 3.19
C VAL A 105 -2.49 1.35 3.80
N THR A 106 -3.18 0.61 2.95
CA THR A 106 -3.98 -0.55 3.35
C THR A 106 -3.34 -1.80 2.77
N LEU A 107 -2.89 -2.69 3.64
CA LEU A 107 -2.34 -4.00 3.29
C LEU A 107 -3.42 -5.05 3.51
N PHE A 108 -3.53 -6.00 2.58
CA PHE A 108 -4.53 -7.06 2.64
C PHE A 108 -3.90 -8.42 2.95
N ASP A 109 -4.65 -9.30 3.60
CA ASP A 109 -4.28 -10.71 3.71
C ASP A 109 -4.21 -11.34 2.31
N ASP A 110 -3.22 -12.18 2.07
CA ASP A 110 -2.96 -12.81 0.78
C ASP A 110 -3.27 -14.32 0.75
N LYS A 111 -3.97 -14.85 1.76
CA LYS A 111 -4.32 -16.28 1.83
C LYS A 111 -5.21 -16.73 0.70
N ASP A 112 -6.15 -15.90 0.28
CA ASP A 112 -7.06 -16.16 -0.83
C ASP A 112 -6.68 -15.30 -2.05
N GLN A 113 -5.93 -15.88 -2.98
CA GLN A 113 -5.47 -15.20 -4.18
C GLN A 113 -6.60 -14.82 -5.14
N GLU A 114 -7.73 -15.52 -5.10
CA GLU A 114 -8.89 -15.11 -5.91
C GLU A 114 -9.53 -13.84 -5.36
N SER A 115 -9.62 -13.71 -4.04
CA SER A 115 -10.05 -12.46 -3.40
C SER A 115 -9.07 -11.32 -3.64
N VAL A 116 -7.75 -11.60 -3.63
CA VAL A 116 -6.72 -10.62 -3.96
C VAL A 116 -6.90 -10.09 -5.40
N ARG A 117 -7.20 -10.96 -6.37
CA ARG A 117 -7.48 -10.54 -7.76
C ARG A 117 -8.66 -9.57 -7.87
N ARG A 118 -9.64 -9.68 -6.97
CA ARG A 118 -10.85 -8.85 -6.99
C ARG A 118 -10.62 -7.46 -6.41
N ILE A 119 -9.49 -7.19 -5.74
CA ILE A 119 -9.21 -5.87 -5.14
C ILE A 119 -9.36 -4.75 -6.18
N SER A 120 -8.80 -4.92 -7.38
CA SER A 120 -8.89 -3.92 -8.43
C SER A 120 -10.33 -3.62 -8.90
N ASN A 121 -11.21 -4.62 -8.83
CA ASN A 121 -12.61 -4.48 -9.26
C ASN A 121 -13.47 -3.80 -8.19
N ALA A 122 -13.10 -3.93 -6.91
CA ALA A 122 -13.82 -3.31 -5.80
C ALA A 122 -13.52 -1.80 -5.67
N ILE A 123 -12.42 -1.33 -6.28
CA ILE A 123 -12.07 0.09 -6.24
C ILE A 123 -12.81 0.82 -7.38
N PRO A 124 -13.73 1.77 -7.07
CA PRO A 124 -14.44 2.51 -8.08
C PRO A 124 -13.48 3.26 -9.01
N SER A 125 -13.60 3.01 -10.32
CA SER A 125 -12.76 3.66 -11.33
C SER A 125 -13.55 4.02 -12.58
N LYS A 126 -13.18 5.14 -13.21
CA LYS A 126 -13.77 5.63 -14.46
C LYS A 126 -12.66 6.10 -15.40
N ASN A 127 -12.64 5.59 -16.63
CA ASN A 127 -11.61 5.91 -17.62
C ASN A 127 -10.18 5.70 -17.10
N GLY A 128 -9.93 4.62 -16.34
CA GLY A 128 -8.62 4.28 -15.79
C GLY A 128 -8.15 5.19 -14.65
N ARG A 129 -9.07 5.94 -14.03
CA ARG A 129 -8.79 6.79 -12.86
C ARG A 129 -9.76 6.47 -11.73
N PRO A 130 -9.37 6.66 -10.47
CA PRO A 130 -10.28 6.50 -9.34
C PRO A 130 -11.52 7.39 -9.50
N ASP A 131 -12.70 6.82 -9.25
CA ASP A 131 -13.98 7.54 -9.29
C ASP A 131 -14.39 7.91 -7.86
N TYR A 132 -13.97 9.10 -7.44
CA TYR A 132 -14.16 9.57 -6.08
C TYR A 132 -15.56 10.17 -5.87
N ASP A 133 -16.14 9.96 -4.68
CA ASP A 133 -17.44 10.53 -4.30
C ASP A 133 -17.46 12.07 -4.31
N ASN A 134 -16.31 12.70 -4.03
CA ASN A 134 -16.17 14.16 -3.96
C ASN A 134 -15.20 14.73 -5.00
N GLY A 135 -14.78 13.92 -5.98
CA GLY A 135 -13.88 14.31 -7.06
C GLY A 135 -12.40 14.34 -6.70
N CYS A 136 -12.00 14.12 -5.43
CA CYS A 136 -10.58 14.18 -5.02
C CYS A 136 -10.16 13.11 -4.00
N ALA A 137 -11.10 12.44 -3.32
CA ALA A 137 -10.85 11.41 -2.33
C ALA A 137 -12.10 10.54 -2.12
N PHE A 138 -11.94 9.32 -1.68
CA PHE A 138 -13.05 8.53 -1.16
C PHE A 138 -13.50 9.10 0.19
N THR A 139 -14.80 9.11 0.46
CA THR A 139 -15.28 9.38 1.81
C THR A 139 -14.90 8.22 2.74
N GLU A 140 -14.92 8.45 4.07
CA GLU A 140 -14.68 7.39 5.05
C GLU A 140 -15.64 6.21 4.85
N ASP A 141 -16.92 6.49 4.59
CA ASP A 141 -17.94 5.46 4.33
C ASP A 141 -17.64 4.67 3.05
N ALA A 142 -17.24 5.36 1.97
CA ALA A 142 -16.86 4.70 0.71
C ALA A 142 -15.63 3.80 0.90
N TYR A 143 -14.61 4.27 1.59
CA TYR A 143 -13.44 3.46 1.93
C TYR A 143 -13.85 2.17 2.67
N TRP A 144 -14.66 2.27 3.73
CA TRP A 144 -15.11 1.09 4.46
C TRP A 144 -16.03 0.17 3.66
N ASN A 145 -16.80 0.72 2.69
CA ASN A 145 -17.58 -0.10 1.77
C ASN A 145 -16.68 -0.90 0.84
N ILE A 146 -15.64 -0.28 0.26
CA ILE A 146 -14.63 -0.95 -0.57
C ILE A 146 -13.97 -2.09 0.23
N ILE A 147 -13.52 -1.82 1.46
CA ILE A 147 -12.89 -2.84 2.32
C ILE A 147 -13.82 -4.02 2.58
N ARG A 148 -15.09 -3.75 2.87
CA ARG A 148 -16.10 -4.81 3.10
C ARG A 148 -16.38 -5.63 1.84
N GLU A 149 -16.41 -4.99 0.67
CA GLU A 149 -16.60 -5.66 -0.62
C GLU A 149 -15.42 -6.59 -0.95
N ILE A 150 -14.19 -6.14 -0.68
CA ILE A 150 -12.98 -6.97 -0.84
C ILE A 150 -13.04 -8.20 0.09
N GLY A 151 -13.47 -8.02 1.33
CA GLY A 151 -13.71 -9.10 2.29
C GLY A 151 -12.44 -9.79 2.81
N LEU A 152 -11.27 -9.17 2.68
CA LEU A 152 -10.00 -9.64 3.23
C LEU A 152 -9.68 -8.92 4.56
N ASP A 153 -8.97 -9.60 5.45
CA ASP A 153 -8.38 -8.97 6.62
C ASP A 153 -7.35 -7.90 6.19
N ILE A 154 -7.30 -6.79 6.92
CA ILE A 154 -6.44 -5.66 6.58
C ILE A 154 -5.59 -5.18 7.75
N VAL A 155 -4.47 -4.53 7.38
CA VAL A 155 -3.74 -3.58 8.24
C VAL A 155 -3.77 -2.22 7.55
N ALA A 156 -4.34 -1.21 8.21
CA ALA A 156 -4.42 0.14 7.70
C ALA A 156 -3.44 1.06 8.46
N ILE A 157 -2.61 1.79 7.73
CA ILE A 157 -1.61 2.71 8.26
C ILE A 157 -1.92 4.10 7.70
N ALA A 158 -2.43 4.99 8.55
CA ALA A 158 -2.64 6.37 8.15
C ALA A 158 -1.28 7.06 7.95
N HIS A 159 -1.13 7.69 6.81
CA HIS A 159 0.09 8.39 6.45
C HIS A 159 -0.28 9.75 5.87
N GLN A 160 0.17 10.79 6.53
CA GLN A 160 0.03 12.14 6.02
C GLN A 160 1.32 12.51 5.30
N LYS A 161 1.21 12.86 4.02
CA LYS A 161 2.32 13.49 3.29
C LYS A 161 2.69 14.75 4.07
N ALA A 162 3.81 14.72 4.79
CA ALA A 162 4.31 15.92 5.45
C ALA A 162 4.57 16.95 4.35
N SER A 163 3.71 17.95 4.23
CA SER A 163 4.17 19.24 3.69
C SER A 163 5.37 19.60 4.55
N LEU A 164 6.52 19.86 3.95
CA LEU A 164 7.79 20.19 4.60
C LEU A 164 7.65 21.38 5.58
N GLY A 165 7.09 21.14 6.72
CA GLY A 165 7.02 22.00 7.88
C GLY A 165 7.55 21.19 9.06
N ALA A 166 8.78 21.49 9.45
CA ALA A 166 9.51 20.82 10.49
C ALA A 166 8.65 20.56 11.74
N TYR A 167 8.39 19.28 12.04
CA TYR A 167 7.97 18.89 13.37
C TYR A 167 9.17 19.08 14.30
N ARG A 168 9.22 20.24 14.98
CA ARG A 168 10.06 20.42 16.16
C ARG A 168 9.47 19.52 17.27
N THR A 169 10.09 18.40 17.53
CA THR A 169 9.91 17.70 18.79
C THR A 169 10.38 18.62 19.90
N LYS A 170 9.45 19.19 20.69
CA LYS A 170 9.80 19.79 21.96
C LYS A 170 10.23 18.66 22.89
N SER A 171 11.53 18.56 23.15
CA SER A 171 12.03 17.77 24.27
C SER A 171 11.49 18.40 25.57
N VAL A 172 10.68 17.63 26.29
CA VAL A 172 10.34 17.95 27.67
C VAL A 172 11.55 17.55 28.49
N SER A 173 12.38 18.53 28.89
CA SER A 173 13.38 18.34 29.94
C SER A 173 12.66 18.29 31.28
N ARG A 174 12.91 17.21 32.03
CA ARG A 174 12.68 17.14 33.49
C ARG A 174 13.85 17.77 34.21
#